data_b97d62416d053082faa029523c44051c
#
_entry.id   b97d62416d053082faa029523c44051c
#
_cell.length_a   1.000
_cell.length_b   1.000
_cell.length_c   1.000
_cell.angle_alpha   90.00
_cell.angle_beta   90.00
_cell.angle_gamma   90.00
#
_symmetry.space_group_name_H-M   'P 1'
#
loop_
_entity.id
_entity.type
_entity.pdbx_description
1 polymer ?
#
loop_
_entity_poly.entity_id
_entity_poly.type
_entity_poly.pdbx_seq_one_letter_code
_entity_poly.pdbx_strand_id
1 'polypeptide(L)'
;RTIMNSFMRILLMYANEYDIKDESGRSVRGCTINYYFFGDDGSALQTQAQKVGSVGYQRAKCSLDYGARDHILRVPAIYDASFEMSVGSDGKPILKAVDLNYVQDVNFVPVPVKA
;
A
#
# COMPACT_ATOMS: atom_id res chain seq x y z
N ARG A 1 -3.42 -26.48 -6.98
CA ARG A 1 -2.99 -25.13 -7.30
C ARG A 1 -2.33 -24.47 -6.10
N THR A 2 -1.15 -23.99 -6.30
CA THR A 2 -0.41 -23.33 -5.24
C THR A 2 -0.55 -21.82 -5.40
N ILE A 3 -1.07 -21.18 -4.38
CA ILE A 3 -1.06 -19.74 -4.32
C ILE A 3 0.07 -19.34 -3.40
N MET A 4 1.05 -18.67 -3.97
CA MET A 4 2.11 -18.11 -3.16
C MET A 4 1.61 -16.78 -2.62
N ASN A 5 1.13 -16.80 -1.40
CA ASN A 5 0.80 -15.57 -0.70
C ASN A 5 2.06 -15.01 -0.11
N SER A 6 2.61 -14.03 -0.77
CA SER A 6 3.75 -13.32 -0.22
C SER A 6 3.24 -12.18 0.64
N PHE A 7 3.58 -12.21 1.90
CA PHE A 7 3.32 -11.07 2.77
C PHE A 7 4.51 -10.13 2.68
N MET A 8 4.23 -8.88 2.41
CA MET A 8 5.26 -7.84 2.35
C MET A 8 4.91 -6.77 3.37
N ARG A 9 5.91 -6.35 4.12
CA ARG A 9 5.71 -5.30 5.10
C ARG A 9 5.67 -3.96 4.41
N ILE A 10 4.62 -3.21 4.66
CA ILE A 10 4.42 -1.90 4.05
C ILE A 10 4.13 -0.86 5.10
N LEU A 11 4.45 0.39 4.78
CA LEU A 11 4.00 1.54 5.53
C LEU A 11 2.79 2.09 4.79
N LEU A 12 1.61 1.88 5.37
CA LEU A 12 0.37 2.34 4.76
C LEU A 12 0.17 3.80 5.14
N MET A 13 0.11 4.66 4.14
CA MET A 13 0.03 6.10 4.35
C MET A 13 -1.33 6.69 4.04
N TYR A 14 -2.13 6.02 3.23
CA TYR A 14 -3.39 6.56 2.78
C TYR A 14 -4.28 5.43 2.32
N ALA A 15 -5.55 5.53 2.63
CA ALA A 15 -6.55 4.61 2.14
C ALA A 15 -7.80 5.38 1.79
N ASN A 16 -8.42 5.03 0.68
CA ASN A 16 -9.63 5.67 0.23
C ASN A 16 -10.65 4.63 -0.19
N GLU A 17 -11.74 4.59 0.53
CA GLU A 17 -12.87 3.75 0.18
C GLU A 17 -13.83 4.57 -0.67
N TYR A 18 -14.31 3.99 -1.76
CA TYR A 18 -15.24 4.70 -2.62
C TYR A 18 -16.43 3.82 -2.95
N ASP A 19 -17.55 4.49 -3.19
CA ASP A 19 -18.79 3.85 -3.61
C ASP A 19 -19.42 4.80 -4.61
N ILE A 20 -19.27 4.48 -5.88
CA ILE A 20 -19.77 5.33 -6.95
C ILE A 20 -20.71 4.53 -7.83
N LYS A 21 -21.56 5.25 -8.56
CA LYS A 21 -22.44 4.62 -9.53
C LYS A 21 -21.88 4.79 -10.92
N ASP A 22 -21.86 3.72 -11.67
CA ASP A 22 -21.44 3.78 -13.06
C ASP A 22 -22.60 4.28 -13.95
N GLU A 23 -22.36 4.33 -15.25
CA GLU A 23 -23.35 4.84 -16.18
C GLU A 23 -24.64 3.99 -16.22
N SER A 24 -24.54 2.74 -15.86
CA SER A 24 -25.71 1.85 -15.82
C SER A 24 -26.45 1.90 -14.49
N GLY A 25 -25.98 2.71 -13.55
CA GLY A 25 -26.59 2.83 -12.23
C GLY A 25 -26.13 1.81 -11.23
N ARG A 26 -25.16 0.98 -11.57
CA ARG A 26 -24.61 0.01 -10.65
C ARG A 26 -23.65 0.66 -9.67
N SER A 27 -23.71 0.22 -8.43
CA SER A 27 -22.72 0.64 -7.43
C SER A 27 -21.40 0.00 -7.72
N VAL A 28 -20.34 0.81 -7.77
CA VAL A 28 -18.98 0.35 -7.89
C VAL A 28 -18.26 0.70 -6.60
N ARG A 29 -17.92 -0.32 -5.84
CA ARG A 29 -17.27 -0.15 -4.54
C ARG A 29 -15.84 -0.62 -4.62
N GLY A 30 -14.97 0.10 -3.96
CA GLY A 30 -13.58 -0.29 -3.92
C GLY A 30 -12.82 0.46 -2.89
N CYS A 31 -11.56 0.12 -2.78
CA CYS A 31 -10.64 0.77 -1.88
C CYS A 31 -9.29 0.90 -2.58
N THR A 32 -8.69 2.07 -2.44
CA THR A 32 -7.37 2.34 -2.99
C THR A 32 -6.44 2.63 -1.83
N ILE A 33 -5.23 2.10 -1.88
CA ILE A 33 -4.23 2.37 -0.86
C ILE A 33 -2.97 2.94 -1.48
N ASN A 34 -2.32 3.83 -0.73
CA ASN A 34 -0.99 4.35 -1.05
C ASN A 34 -0.06 3.89 0.06
N TYR A 35 1.09 3.36 -0.33
CA TYR A 35 1.98 2.74 0.63
C TYR A 35 3.41 2.80 0.16
N TYR A 36 4.32 2.46 1.08
CA TYR A 36 5.73 2.28 0.79
C TYR A 36 6.15 0.91 1.29
N PHE A 37 7.04 0.25 0.58
CA PHE A 37 7.62 -0.97 1.08
C PHE A 37 8.56 -0.63 2.22
N PHE A 38 8.29 -1.19 3.39
CA PHE A 38 8.96 -0.79 4.61
C PHE A 38 10.21 -1.63 4.89
N GLY A 39 10.22 -2.88 4.50
CA GLY A 39 11.24 -3.81 4.93
C GLY A 39 11.00 -4.20 6.38
N ASP A 40 12.04 -4.65 7.06
CA ASP A 40 11.88 -5.08 8.45
C ASP A 40 11.98 -3.94 9.44
N ASP A 41 12.74 -2.89 9.11
CA ASP A 41 13.06 -1.82 10.06
C ASP A 41 12.88 -0.42 9.47
N GLY A 42 12.37 -0.33 8.26
CA GLY A 42 12.19 0.97 7.61
C GLY A 42 13.42 1.50 6.92
N SER A 43 14.54 0.79 6.99
CA SER A 43 15.77 1.27 6.35
C SER A 43 15.62 1.41 4.84
N ALA A 44 14.70 0.65 4.25
CA ALA A 44 14.43 0.73 2.82
C ALA A 44 13.87 2.09 2.40
N LEU A 45 13.33 2.86 3.35
CA LEU A 45 12.77 4.18 3.05
C LEU A 45 13.78 5.29 3.10
N GLN A 46 14.99 5.02 3.61
CA GLN A 46 16.03 6.02 3.70
C GLN A 46 16.90 5.97 2.47
N THR A 47 17.10 7.10 1.86
CA THR A 47 17.86 7.20 0.64
C THR A 47 18.88 8.33 0.78
N GLN A 48 20.12 8.01 0.48
CA GLN A 48 21.18 9.01 0.45
C GLN A 48 20.92 9.93 -0.75
N ALA A 49 21.03 11.24 -0.53
CA ALA A 49 20.81 12.19 -1.60
C ALA A 49 21.84 12.01 -2.71
N GLN A 50 21.37 11.98 -3.93
CA GLN A 50 22.19 11.92 -5.13
C GLN A 50 22.18 13.29 -5.78
N LYS A 51 23.23 13.60 -6.51
CA LYS A 51 23.31 14.89 -7.18
C LYS A 51 22.44 14.97 -8.42
N VAL A 52 22.09 13.83 -8.98
CA VAL A 52 21.32 13.75 -10.22
C VAL A 52 20.19 12.74 -10.02
N GLY A 53 19.04 13.08 -10.57
CA GLY A 53 17.90 12.18 -10.56
C GLY A 53 17.04 12.33 -9.33
N SER A 54 16.13 11.40 -9.15
CA SER A 54 15.19 11.41 -8.06
C SER A 54 15.77 10.82 -6.79
N VAL A 55 15.42 11.38 -5.66
CA VAL A 55 15.87 10.92 -4.35
C VAL A 55 14.65 10.59 -3.50
N GLY A 56 14.72 9.47 -2.78
CA GLY A 56 13.63 9.02 -1.95
C GLY A 56 12.74 8.04 -2.68
N TYR A 57 11.69 7.63 -2.01
CA TYR A 57 10.76 6.66 -2.56
C TYR A 57 9.45 7.32 -2.93
N GLN A 58 8.99 7.01 -4.12
CA GLN A 58 7.65 7.40 -4.53
C GLN A 58 6.66 6.41 -3.94
N ARG A 59 5.47 6.91 -3.65
CA ARG A 59 4.43 6.05 -3.15
C ARG A 59 4.05 5.01 -4.18
N ALA A 60 3.74 3.82 -3.72
CA ALA A 60 3.09 2.83 -4.53
C ALA A 60 1.58 2.96 -4.31
N LYS A 61 0.82 2.59 -5.32
CA LYS A 61 -0.64 2.69 -5.28
C LYS A 61 -1.23 1.44 -5.88
N CYS A 62 -2.21 0.87 -5.20
CA CYS A 62 -2.95 -0.25 -5.79
C CYS A 62 -4.34 -0.32 -5.18
N SER A 63 -5.17 -1.17 -5.76
CA SER A 63 -6.48 -1.46 -5.21
C SER A 63 -6.34 -2.43 -4.05
N LEU A 64 -7.18 -2.25 -3.04
CA LEU A 64 -7.33 -3.19 -1.94
C LEU A 64 -8.65 -3.90 -2.12
N ASP A 65 -8.66 -5.20 -1.89
CA ASP A 65 -9.89 -5.96 -1.93
C ASP A 65 -10.91 -5.35 -0.97
N TYR A 66 -12.12 -5.12 -1.45
CA TYR A 66 -13.12 -4.40 -0.67
C TYR A 66 -13.38 -5.07 0.68
N GLY A 67 -13.36 -6.40 0.70
CA GLY A 67 -13.59 -7.14 1.95
C GLY A 67 -12.45 -6.99 2.96
N ALA A 68 -11.27 -6.56 2.53
CA ALA A 68 -10.15 -6.38 3.44
C ALA A 68 -10.07 -4.98 4.05
N ARG A 69 -10.94 -4.06 3.64
CA ARG A 69 -10.89 -2.69 4.14
C ARG A 69 -11.10 -2.57 5.64
N ASP A 70 -11.85 -3.52 6.21
CA ASP A 70 -12.12 -3.53 7.64
C ASP A 70 -10.89 -3.86 8.47
N HIS A 71 -9.84 -4.36 7.85
CA HIS A 71 -8.60 -4.65 8.54
C HIS A 71 -7.76 -3.40 8.76
N ILE A 72 -8.14 -2.29 8.16
CA ILE A 72 -7.46 -1.03 8.35
C ILE A 72 -7.91 -0.45 9.69
N LEU A 73 -6.98 -0.38 10.64
CA LEU A 73 -7.28 0.14 11.98
C LEU A 73 -6.84 1.58 12.11
N ARG A 74 -5.63 1.88 11.68
CA ARG A 74 -5.06 3.23 11.76
C ARG A 74 -4.17 3.47 10.55
N VAL A 75 -4.08 4.72 10.15
CA VAL A 75 -3.22 5.15 9.06
C VAL A 75 -2.62 6.50 9.47
N PRO A 76 -1.30 6.71 9.42
CA PRO A 76 -0.30 5.77 8.93
C PRO A 76 0.02 4.67 9.94
N ALA A 77 0.37 3.50 9.44
CA ALA A 77 0.77 2.38 10.28
C ALA A 77 1.47 1.33 9.42
N ILE A 78 2.10 0.39 10.08
CA ILE A 78 2.79 -0.71 9.40
C ILE A 78 1.85 -1.91 9.33
N TYR A 79 1.75 -2.47 8.14
CA TYR A 79 0.93 -3.64 7.86
C TYR A 79 1.73 -4.68 7.12
N ASP A 80 1.39 -5.94 7.33
CA ASP A 80 1.82 -7.01 6.45
C ASP A 80 0.73 -7.18 5.40
N ALA A 81 1.09 -6.92 4.15
CA ALA A 81 0.13 -6.95 3.06
C ALA A 81 0.35 -8.16 2.19
N SER A 82 -0.74 -8.76 1.77
CA SER A 82 -0.73 -9.87 0.84
C SER A 82 -1.17 -9.34 -0.52
N PHE A 83 -0.40 -9.60 -1.56
CA PHE A 83 -0.66 -9.10 -2.90
C PHE A 83 -0.94 -10.24 -3.86
N GLU A 84 -1.72 -9.94 -4.87
CA GLU A 84 -2.08 -10.88 -5.91
C GLU A 84 -2.05 -10.17 -7.26
N MET A 85 -1.58 -10.88 -8.27
CA MET A 85 -1.62 -10.38 -9.63
C MET A 85 -2.89 -10.83 -10.30
N SER A 86 -3.54 -9.93 -11.01
CA SER A 86 -4.70 -10.25 -11.81
C SER A 86 -4.56 -9.59 -13.17
N VAL A 87 -5.49 -9.89 -14.07
CA VAL A 87 -5.48 -9.31 -15.40
C VAL A 87 -6.63 -8.33 -15.51
N GLY A 88 -6.31 -7.10 -15.88
CA GLY A 88 -7.31 -6.08 -16.07
C GLY A 88 -8.09 -6.27 -17.37
N SER A 89 -9.11 -5.44 -17.55
CA SER A 89 -9.98 -5.52 -18.72
C SER A 89 -9.23 -5.23 -20.03
N ASP A 90 -8.10 -4.55 -19.93
CA ASP A 90 -7.26 -4.25 -21.07
C ASP A 90 -6.21 -5.33 -21.36
N GLY A 91 -6.24 -6.43 -20.61
CA GLY A 91 -5.29 -7.52 -20.78
C GLY A 91 -3.97 -7.32 -20.07
N LYS A 92 -3.78 -6.21 -19.36
CA LYS A 92 -2.53 -5.93 -18.67
C LYS A 92 -2.58 -6.45 -17.23
N PRO A 93 -1.43 -6.88 -16.70
CA PRO A 93 -1.40 -7.33 -15.31
C PRO A 93 -1.64 -6.19 -14.34
N ILE A 94 -2.38 -6.48 -13.29
CA ILE A 94 -2.69 -5.54 -12.23
C ILE A 94 -2.30 -6.15 -10.90
N LEU A 95 -1.59 -5.38 -10.08
CA LEU A 95 -1.29 -5.79 -8.72
C LEU A 95 -2.42 -5.31 -7.82
N LYS A 96 -2.88 -6.19 -6.96
CA LYS A 96 -3.96 -5.89 -6.04
C LYS A 96 -3.60 -6.41 -4.66
N ALA A 97 -3.85 -5.59 -3.64
CA ALA A 97 -3.73 -6.05 -2.26
C ALA A 97 -4.99 -6.80 -1.88
N VAL A 98 -4.83 -8.01 -1.38
CA VAL A 98 -5.97 -8.85 -1.05
C VAL A 98 -6.17 -8.98 0.44
N ASP A 99 -5.19 -8.63 1.24
CA ASP A 99 -5.32 -8.66 2.68
C ASP A 99 -4.30 -7.74 3.34
N LEU A 100 -4.66 -7.25 4.51
CA LEU A 100 -3.79 -6.41 5.34
C LEU A 100 -3.86 -6.92 6.77
N ASN A 101 -2.69 -7.07 7.40
CA ASN A 101 -2.61 -7.42 8.81
C ASN A 101 -1.85 -6.33 9.55
N TYR A 102 -2.52 -5.71 10.50
CA TYR A 102 -1.94 -4.63 11.28
C TYR A 102 -0.74 -5.12 12.10
N VAL A 103 0.35 -4.38 12.05
CA VAL A 103 1.56 -4.73 12.79
C VAL A 103 1.79 -3.75 13.93
N GLN A 104 1.92 -2.45 13.60
CA GLN A 104 2.14 -1.44 14.63
C GLN A 104 1.91 -0.05 14.08
N ASP A 105 1.68 0.89 15.00
CA ASP A 105 1.53 2.30 14.64
C ASP A 105 2.87 2.92 14.30
N VAL A 106 2.80 4.01 13.54
CA VAL A 106 3.97 4.80 13.19
C VAL A 106 3.71 6.25 13.56
N ASN A 107 4.65 6.83 14.27
CA ASN A 107 4.66 8.27 14.56
C ASN A 107 5.86 8.89 13.89
N PHE A 108 5.63 10.00 13.23
CA PHE A 108 6.72 10.75 12.60
C PHE A 108 7.22 11.78 13.58
N VAL A 109 8.37 11.48 14.15
CA VAL A 109 8.99 12.35 15.16
C VAL A 109 10.32 12.84 14.58
N PRO A 110 10.53 14.16 14.55
CA PRO A 110 11.82 14.67 14.10
C PRO A 110 12.94 14.15 14.97
N VAL A 111 14.02 13.74 14.33
CA VAL A 111 15.19 13.23 15.02
C VAL A 111 16.36 14.16 14.69
N PRO A 112 17.07 14.70 15.73
CA PRO A 112 18.20 15.54 15.46
C PRO A 112 19.29 14.80 14.71
N VAL A 113 19.88 15.49 13.74
CA VAL A 113 21.00 14.95 12.97
C VAL A 113 22.27 15.41 13.62
N LYS A 114 23.14 14.46 13.94
CA LYS A 114 24.45 14.82 14.46
C LYS A 114 25.32 15.36 13.34
N ALA A 115 25.85 16.52 13.57
CA ALA A 115 26.75 17.14 12.60
C ALA A 115 28.10 16.45 12.63
#